data_d89b1167dc707d8c10f903d28e18d670
#
_entry.id   d89b1167dc707d8c10f903d28e18d670
#
_cell.length_a   1.000
_cell.length_b   1.000
_cell.length_c   1.000
_cell.angle_alpha   90.00
_cell.angle_beta   90.00
_cell.angle_gamma   90.00
#
_symmetry.space_group_name_H-M   'P 1'
#
loop_
_entity.id
_entity.type
_entity.pdbx_description
1 polymer ?
#
loop_
_entity_poly.entity_id
_entity_poly.type
_entity_poly.pdbx_seq_one_letter_code
_entity_poly.pdbx_strand_id
1 'polypeptide(L)'
;KILIKNIKELVQVEETPKLKVSGADMKTISCIQNAWLAIEDDKIAGFGKMDDWEGISDWTNLTIIDASDKIVMPCYCDSHTHIVYAGSREGEFVDRINGLTYEQIFERGGGILNSAKKLHYATEEELIESALKRLNEIMLQGTGAVEIKSGYGLSTDAELKMLRVIKKLKALTPLTIKATFLGAHAIPKEYQESRSKYIDLLINEDCRRKIGRLLRCVLRTKLFYKRRNR
;
A
#
# COMPACT_ATOMS: atom_id res chain seq x y z
N LYS A 1 14.78 -14.90 17.55
CA LYS A 1 13.77 -15.99 17.57
C LYS A 1 12.55 -15.54 18.35
N ILE A 2 11.35 -15.88 17.85
CA ILE A 2 10.08 -15.61 18.55
C ILE A 2 9.27 -16.91 18.59
N LEU A 3 8.76 -17.26 19.76
CA LEU A 3 7.77 -18.31 19.93
C LEU A 3 6.46 -17.69 20.42
N ILE A 4 5.40 -17.84 19.65
CA ILE A 4 4.04 -17.50 20.08
C ILE A 4 3.36 -18.82 20.45
N LYS A 5 2.92 -18.94 21.70
CA LYS A 5 2.30 -20.18 22.25
C LYS A 5 0.91 -19.93 22.78
N ASN A 6 0.17 -21.01 23.01
CA ASN A 6 -1.19 -20.99 23.53
C ASN A 6 -2.14 -20.16 22.65
N ILE A 7 -1.88 -20.12 21.34
CA ILE A 7 -2.70 -19.36 20.39
C ILE A 7 -4.08 -20.01 20.35
N LYS A 8 -5.14 -19.25 20.75
CA LYS A 8 -6.51 -19.77 20.71
C LYS A 8 -6.88 -20.26 19.31
N GLU A 9 -6.55 -19.46 18.28
CA GLU A 9 -6.78 -19.80 16.89
C GLU A 9 -5.70 -19.18 16.00
N LEU A 10 -4.94 -20.02 15.30
CA LEU A 10 -3.99 -19.62 14.27
C LEU A 10 -4.70 -19.69 12.92
N VAL A 11 -4.90 -18.53 12.29
CA VAL A 11 -5.73 -18.36 11.10
C VAL A 11 -4.90 -18.34 9.84
N GLN A 12 -5.46 -18.84 8.76
CA GLN A 12 -4.87 -18.91 7.41
C GLN A 12 -3.60 -19.76 7.38
N VAL A 13 -3.73 -20.97 7.93
CA VAL A 13 -2.66 -21.96 7.89
C VAL A 13 -2.71 -22.71 6.56
N GLU A 14 -1.64 -22.60 5.77
CA GLU A 14 -1.52 -23.29 4.49
C GLU A 14 -0.21 -24.09 4.44
N GLU A 15 -0.29 -25.41 4.33
CA GLU A 15 0.88 -26.26 4.13
C GLU A 15 1.52 -26.01 2.75
N THR A 16 0.69 -25.74 1.75
CA THR A 16 1.13 -25.39 0.40
C THR A 16 0.58 -24.01 0.02
N PRO A 17 1.45 -22.99 -0.13
CA PRO A 17 1.02 -21.63 -0.46
C PRO A 17 0.29 -21.59 -1.81
N LYS A 18 -0.89 -20.97 -1.82
CA LYS A 18 -1.67 -20.74 -3.04
C LYS A 18 -1.42 -19.32 -3.56
N LEU A 19 -1.05 -19.20 -4.83
CA LEU A 19 -0.89 -17.89 -5.48
C LEU A 19 -2.19 -17.10 -5.58
N LYS A 20 -3.33 -17.80 -5.62
CA LYS A 20 -4.64 -17.21 -5.82
C LYS A 20 -5.72 -18.11 -5.25
N VAL A 21 -6.62 -17.51 -4.51
CA VAL A 21 -7.89 -18.11 -4.09
C VAL A 21 -9.02 -17.30 -4.71
N SER A 22 -10.05 -17.93 -5.27
CA SER A 22 -11.13 -17.23 -5.95
C SER A 22 -12.46 -18.00 -5.90
N GLY A 23 -13.56 -17.27 -6.06
CA GLY A 23 -14.89 -17.86 -6.09
C GLY A 23 -15.29 -18.49 -4.75
N ALA A 24 -15.85 -19.68 -4.79
CA ALA A 24 -16.38 -20.39 -3.62
C ALA A 24 -15.28 -20.72 -2.58
N ASP A 25 -14.02 -20.91 -3.01
CA ASP A 25 -12.93 -21.25 -2.11
C ASP A 25 -12.55 -20.10 -1.16
N MET A 26 -12.91 -18.85 -1.50
CA MET A 26 -12.64 -17.68 -0.64
C MET A 26 -13.38 -17.69 0.70
N LYS A 27 -14.45 -18.49 0.81
CA LYS A 27 -15.21 -18.61 2.07
C LYS A 27 -14.62 -19.61 3.07
N THR A 28 -13.56 -20.33 2.68
CA THR A 28 -12.92 -21.34 3.51
C THR A 28 -11.52 -20.87 3.90
N ILE A 29 -11.27 -20.78 5.19
CA ILE A 29 -9.96 -20.41 5.76
C ILE A 29 -9.54 -21.55 6.68
N SER A 30 -8.33 -22.09 6.46
CA SER A 30 -7.76 -23.12 7.31
C SER A 30 -7.26 -22.50 8.61
N CYS A 31 -7.62 -23.09 9.75
CA CYS A 31 -7.23 -22.64 11.08
C CYS A 31 -6.76 -23.82 11.94
N ILE A 32 -5.88 -23.53 12.90
CA ILE A 32 -5.48 -24.47 13.95
C ILE A 32 -5.91 -23.90 15.32
N GLN A 33 -6.67 -24.69 16.08
CA GLN A 33 -7.04 -24.35 17.46
C GLN A 33 -5.94 -24.78 18.41
N ASN A 34 -5.73 -24.05 19.53
CA ASN A 34 -4.71 -24.31 20.53
C ASN A 34 -3.33 -24.49 19.88
N ALA A 35 -2.84 -23.45 19.24
CA ALA A 35 -1.69 -23.51 18.35
C ALA A 35 -0.43 -22.87 18.94
N TRP A 36 0.70 -23.18 18.30
CA TRP A 36 1.97 -22.47 18.43
C TRP A 36 2.48 -22.01 17.08
N LEU A 37 3.31 -20.96 17.08
CA LEU A 37 3.99 -20.42 15.90
C LEU A 37 5.40 -20.01 16.30
N ALA A 38 6.40 -20.55 15.62
CA ALA A 38 7.80 -20.20 15.79
C ALA A 38 8.30 -19.38 14.60
N ILE A 39 9.03 -18.32 14.90
CA ILE A 39 9.64 -17.41 13.92
C ILE A 39 11.14 -17.37 14.19
N GLU A 40 11.94 -17.56 13.15
CA GLU A 40 13.38 -17.41 13.19
C GLU A 40 13.80 -16.42 12.09
N ASP A 41 14.49 -15.36 12.51
CA ASP A 41 14.81 -14.20 11.69
C ASP A 41 13.53 -13.57 11.09
N ASP A 42 13.35 -13.67 9.80
CA ASP A 42 12.20 -13.12 9.04
C ASP A 42 11.27 -14.21 8.48
N LYS A 43 11.39 -15.46 8.99
CA LYS A 43 10.66 -16.62 8.45
C LYS A 43 9.90 -17.38 9.52
N ILE A 44 8.78 -17.96 9.11
CA ILE A 44 8.09 -18.96 9.92
C ILE A 44 8.96 -20.22 9.93
N ALA A 45 9.47 -20.57 11.12
CA ALA A 45 10.29 -21.77 11.32
C ALA A 45 9.42 -23.02 11.53
N GLY A 46 8.22 -22.84 12.10
CA GLY A 46 7.27 -23.92 12.29
C GLY A 46 5.97 -23.45 12.95
N PHE A 47 4.96 -24.26 12.87
CA PHE A 47 3.67 -24.05 13.53
C PHE A 47 2.94 -25.40 13.69
N GLY A 48 2.00 -25.47 14.61
CA GLY A 48 1.22 -26.67 14.85
C GLY A 48 0.29 -26.52 16.05
N LYS A 49 -0.30 -27.64 16.48
CA LYS A 49 -1.06 -27.69 17.73
C LYS A 49 -0.12 -27.69 18.92
N MET A 50 -0.54 -27.10 20.04
CA MET A 50 0.23 -27.16 21.30
C MET A 50 0.45 -28.59 21.79
N ASP A 51 -0.52 -29.46 21.54
CA ASP A 51 -0.43 -30.88 21.98
C ASP A 51 0.67 -31.66 21.24
N ASP A 52 1.01 -31.22 20.03
CA ASP A 52 2.05 -31.82 19.14
C ASP A 52 3.40 -31.09 19.25
N TRP A 53 3.53 -30.15 20.22
CA TRP A 53 4.74 -29.35 20.34
C TRP A 53 5.84 -30.09 21.09
N GLU A 54 6.91 -30.46 20.38
CA GLU A 54 8.05 -31.21 20.94
C GLU A 54 9.06 -30.33 21.71
N GLY A 55 8.84 -29.04 21.81
CA GLY A 55 9.73 -28.08 22.47
C GLY A 55 10.70 -27.37 21.53
N ILE A 56 11.64 -26.65 22.10
CA ILE A 56 12.71 -25.93 21.41
C ILE A 56 14.04 -26.37 21.96
N SER A 57 14.96 -26.75 21.10
CA SER A 57 16.31 -27.16 21.48
C SER A 57 17.26 -26.00 21.78
N ASP A 58 17.06 -24.84 21.13
CA ASP A 58 17.91 -23.66 21.30
C ASP A 58 17.09 -22.45 21.74
N TRP A 59 17.26 -22.09 23.01
CA TRP A 59 16.61 -20.97 23.69
C TRP A 59 17.37 -19.64 23.57
N THR A 60 18.49 -19.60 22.86
CA THR A 60 19.31 -18.40 22.74
C THR A 60 18.57 -17.30 22.01
N ASN A 61 18.46 -16.12 22.64
CA ASN A 61 17.74 -14.95 22.11
C ASN A 61 16.27 -15.21 21.75
N LEU A 62 15.61 -16.11 22.48
CA LEU A 62 14.21 -16.44 22.26
C LEU A 62 13.29 -15.48 23.02
N THR A 63 12.39 -14.83 22.30
CA THR A 63 11.25 -14.11 22.88
C THR A 63 10.03 -15.02 22.88
N ILE A 64 9.39 -15.21 24.04
CA ILE A 64 8.17 -15.98 24.16
C ILE A 64 6.99 -15.04 24.34
N ILE A 65 5.96 -15.24 23.53
CA ILE A 65 4.69 -14.50 23.61
C ILE A 65 3.59 -15.50 23.95
N ASP A 66 2.91 -15.29 25.08
CA ASP A 66 1.70 -16.02 25.40
C ASP A 66 0.50 -15.37 24.73
N ALA A 67 -0.15 -16.11 23.84
CA ALA A 67 -1.31 -15.67 23.08
C ALA A 67 -2.60 -16.38 23.55
N SER A 68 -2.68 -16.74 24.85
CA SER A 68 -3.91 -17.29 25.45
C SER A 68 -5.10 -16.38 25.16
N ASP A 69 -6.20 -16.96 24.71
CA ASP A 69 -7.43 -16.28 24.29
C ASP A 69 -7.31 -15.32 23.10
N LYS A 70 -6.18 -15.33 22.39
CA LYS A 70 -5.94 -14.47 21.24
C LYS A 70 -5.95 -15.25 19.92
N ILE A 71 -6.33 -14.53 18.87
CA ILE A 71 -6.23 -15.00 17.49
C ILE A 71 -4.92 -14.47 16.91
N VAL A 72 -4.18 -15.32 16.22
CA VAL A 72 -3.00 -14.92 15.43
C VAL A 72 -3.31 -15.16 13.96
N MET A 73 -3.08 -14.14 13.15
CA MET A 73 -3.38 -14.14 11.72
C MET A 73 -2.31 -13.37 10.94
N PRO A 74 -2.17 -13.60 9.63
CA PRO A 74 -1.32 -12.77 8.78
C PRO A 74 -1.72 -11.30 8.86
N CYS A 75 -0.73 -10.41 8.71
CA CYS A 75 -1.00 -8.98 8.62
C CYS A 75 -1.83 -8.64 7.37
N TYR A 76 -2.55 -7.52 7.42
CA TYR A 76 -3.32 -7.04 6.29
C TYR A 76 -2.42 -6.57 5.15
N CYS A 77 -2.92 -6.75 3.93
CA CYS A 77 -2.32 -6.21 2.71
C CYS A 77 -3.28 -5.19 2.09
N ASP A 78 -2.96 -3.89 2.23
CA ASP A 78 -3.74 -2.83 1.60
C ASP A 78 -3.25 -2.60 0.17
N SER A 79 -4.05 -3.03 -0.79
CA SER A 79 -3.71 -3.02 -2.21
C SER A 79 -4.04 -1.71 -2.94
N HIS A 80 -4.51 -0.66 -2.24
CA HIS A 80 -4.85 0.61 -2.89
C HIS A 80 -4.78 1.80 -1.94
N THR A 81 -3.62 2.45 -1.86
CA THR A 81 -3.47 3.66 -1.06
C THR A 81 -2.83 4.81 -1.83
N HIS A 82 -3.02 6.02 -1.29
CA HIS A 82 -2.32 7.23 -1.69
C HIS A 82 -1.69 7.87 -0.44
N ILE A 83 -0.72 7.18 0.16
CA ILE A 83 -0.06 7.61 1.42
C ILE A 83 0.74 8.91 1.24
N VAL A 84 1.32 9.13 0.04
CA VAL A 84 2.14 10.31 -0.25
C VAL A 84 1.25 11.44 -0.75
N TYR A 85 0.97 12.40 0.12
CA TYR A 85 0.26 13.65 -0.21
C TYR A 85 0.66 14.77 0.76
N ALA A 86 0.55 16.03 0.31
CA ALA A 86 1.03 17.20 1.04
C ALA A 86 -0.02 17.87 1.94
N GLY A 87 -1.27 17.48 1.85
CA GLY A 87 -2.33 18.05 2.68
C GLY A 87 -3.64 17.30 2.55
N SER A 88 -4.33 17.20 3.66
CA SER A 88 -5.62 16.54 3.74
C SER A 88 -6.73 17.37 3.09
N ARG A 89 -7.87 16.74 2.92
CA ARG A 89 -9.08 17.34 2.33
C ARG A 89 -10.26 17.37 3.32
N GLU A 90 -9.98 17.40 4.62
CA GLU A 90 -11.02 17.41 5.67
C GLU A 90 -11.97 18.59 5.50
N GLY A 91 -11.46 19.77 5.15
CA GLY A 91 -12.31 20.94 4.88
C GLY A 91 -13.32 20.70 3.77
N GLU A 92 -12.94 20.00 2.70
CA GLU A 92 -13.87 19.64 1.62
C GLU A 92 -14.93 18.62 2.08
N PHE A 93 -14.55 17.73 3.01
CA PHE A 93 -15.49 16.80 3.62
C PHE A 93 -16.53 17.55 4.49
N VAL A 94 -16.08 18.52 5.30
CA VAL A 94 -16.98 19.39 6.06
C VAL A 94 -17.89 20.18 5.13
N ASP A 95 -17.38 20.73 4.03
CA ASP A 95 -18.19 21.43 3.03
C ASP A 95 -19.29 20.52 2.44
N ARG A 96 -18.99 19.25 2.19
CA ARG A 96 -20.00 18.26 1.75
C ARG A 96 -21.07 17.99 2.80
N ILE A 97 -20.69 17.85 4.07
CA ILE A 97 -21.65 17.69 5.18
C ILE A 97 -22.57 18.92 5.26
N ASN A 98 -22.03 20.10 5.00
CA ASN A 98 -22.78 21.36 4.96
C ASN A 98 -23.62 21.53 3.67
N GLY A 99 -23.67 20.52 2.79
CA GLY A 99 -24.54 20.48 1.63
C GLY A 99 -23.96 21.12 0.36
N LEU A 100 -22.66 21.47 0.33
CA LEU A 100 -22.05 22.00 -0.87
C LEU A 100 -21.94 20.91 -1.95
N THR A 101 -22.21 21.30 -3.19
CA THR A 101 -22.00 20.41 -4.36
C THR A 101 -20.51 20.28 -4.69
N TYR A 102 -20.18 19.28 -5.48
CA TYR A 102 -18.79 19.07 -5.94
C TYR A 102 -18.29 20.30 -6.72
N GLU A 103 -19.15 20.90 -7.56
CA GLU A 103 -18.85 22.11 -8.35
C GLU A 103 -18.53 23.29 -7.44
N GLN A 104 -19.32 23.53 -6.42
CA GLN A 104 -19.11 24.62 -5.43
C GLN A 104 -17.78 24.43 -4.66
N ILE A 105 -17.45 23.19 -4.28
CA ILE A 105 -16.18 22.87 -3.61
C ILE A 105 -15.01 23.12 -4.57
N PHE A 106 -15.16 22.72 -5.83
CA PHE A 106 -14.15 22.93 -6.87
C PHE A 106 -13.92 24.43 -7.17
N GLU A 107 -14.98 25.23 -7.25
CA GLU A 107 -14.90 26.69 -7.43
C GLU A 107 -14.19 27.41 -6.28
N ARG A 108 -14.30 26.87 -5.05
CA ARG A 108 -13.55 27.34 -3.87
C ARG A 108 -12.08 26.90 -3.87
N GLY A 109 -11.62 26.26 -4.94
CA GLY A 109 -10.25 25.80 -5.07
C GLY A 109 -9.98 24.43 -4.46
N GLY A 110 -11.02 23.65 -4.16
CA GLY A 110 -10.93 22.26 -3.73
C GLY A 110 -10.62 21.28 -4.86
N GLY A 111 -10.64 20.01 -4.53
CA GLY A 111 -10.43 18.93 -5.50
C GLY A 111 -8.97 18.57 -5.74
N ILE A 112 -8.76 17.72 -6.75
CA ILE A 112 -7.43 17.16 -7.07
C ILE A 112 -6.39 18.24 -7.43
N LEU A 113 -6.83 19.35 -8.03
CA LEU A 113 -5.93 20.46 -8.40
C LEU A 113 -5.31 21.15 -7.17
N ASN A 114 -6.07 21.29 -6.09
CA ASN A 114 -5.56 21.80 -4.82
C ASN A 114 -4.53 20.85 -4.22
N SER A 115 -4.83 19.55 -4.21
CA SER A 115 -3.89 18.51 -3.75
C SER A 115 -2.59 18.55 -4.55
N ALA A 116 -2.68 18.65 -5.88
CA ALA A 116 -1.53 18.74 -6.76
C ALA A 116 -0.70 20.01 -6.50
N LYS A 117 -1.37 21.17 -6.30
CA LYS A 117 -0.70 22.43 -5.97
C LYS A 117 0.09 22.31 -4.66
N LYS A 118 -0.53 21.80 -3.59
CA LYS A 118 0.16 21.56 -2.31
C LYS A 118 1.36 20.62 -2.47
N LEU A 119 1.20 19.53 -3.22
CA LEU A 119 2.26 18.57 -3.49
C LEU A 119 3.43 19.21 -4.27
N HIS A 120 3.13 20.12 -5.19
CA HIS A 120 4.15 20.79 -5.99
C HIS A 120 5.10 21.61 -5.10
N TYR A 121 4.59 22.31 -4.12
CA TYR A 121 5.38 23.15 -3.20
C TYR A 121 6.06 22.37 -2.06
N ALA A 122 5.51 21.23 -1.67
CA ALA A 122 6.09 20.43 -0.60
C ALA A 122 7.44 19.85 -1.00
N THR A 123 8.38 19.84 -0.07
CA THR A 123 9.69 19.17 -0.22
C THR A 123 9.55 17.64 -0.14
N GLU A 124 10.55 16.92 -0.61
CA GLU A 124 10.55 15.45 -0.46
C GLU A 124 10.60 15.05 1.02
N GLU A 125 11.33 15.81 1.83
CA GLU A 125 11.50 15.60 3.27
C GLU A 125 10.17 15.75 4.02
N GLU A 126 9.41 16.80 3.75
CA GLU A 126 8.07 17.00 4.33
C GLU A 126 7.11 15.88 3.94
N LEU A 127 7.16 15.44 2.68
CA LEU A 127 6.34 14.33 2.20
C LEU A 127 6.73 13.01 2.87
N ILE A 128 8.03 12.75 3.10
CA ILE A 128 8.51 11.56 3.80
C ILE A 128 8.03 11.56 5.24
N GLU A 129 8.25 12.66 5.97
CA GLU A 129 7.86 12.77 7.39
C GLU A 129 6.35 12.52 7.56
N SER A 130 5.54 13.20 6.77
CA SER A 130 4.08 13.04 6.86
C SER A 130 3.60 11.65 6.45
N ALA A 131 4.24 11.03 5.43
CA ALA A 131 3.92 9.68 5.00
C ALA A 131 4.33 8.62 6.04
N LEU A 132 5.48 8.79 6.72
CA LEU A 132 5.91 7.89 7.79
C LEU A 132 4.92 7.88 8.96
N LYS A 133 4.36 9.02 9.33
CA LYS A 133 3.30 9.09 10.37
C LYS A 133 2.11 8.20 9.99
N ARG A 134 1.60 8.33 8.75
CA ARG A 134 0.49 7.51 8.24
C ARG A 134 0.85 6.02 8.14
N LEU A 135 2.06 5.71 7.69
CA LEU A 135 2.53 4.32 7.63
C LEU A 135 2.59 3.68 9.03
N ASN A 136 3.05 4.43 10.04
CA ASN A 136 3.03 3.96 11.43
C ASN A 136 1.61 3.74 11.95
N GLU A 137 0.67 4.63 11.64
CA GLU A 137 -0.74 4.47 12.04
C GLU A 137 -1.34 3.19 11.46
N ILE A 138 -1.20 2.93 10.16
CA ILE A 138 -1.75 1.72 9.54
C ILE A 138 -1.02 0.46 10.00
N MET A 139 0.27 0.53 10.31
CA MET A 139 1.03 -0.58 10.86
C MET A 139 0.53 -0.97 12.24
N LEU A 140 0.23 -0.01 13.11
CA LEU A 140 -0.37 -0.24 14.42
C LEU A 140 -1.78 -0.85 14.34
N GLN A 141 -2.46 -0.68 13.20
CA GLN A 141 -3.76 -1.30 12.91
C GLN A 141 -3.64 -2.69 12.27
N GLY A 142 -2.41 -3.23 12.13
CA GLY A 142 -2.16 -4.57 11.62
C GLY A 142 -1.83 -4.66 10.14
N THR A 143 -1.63 -3.56 9.43
CA THR A 143 -1.18 -3.57 8.03
C THR A 143 0.31 -3.91 7.97
N GLY A 144 0.68 -4.95 7.21
CA GLY A 144 2.06 -5.37 7.00
C GLY A 144 2.56 -5.14 5.57
N ALA A 145 1.65 -4.96 4.62
CA ALA A 145 1.96 -4.67 3.23
C ALA A 145 1.03 -3.61 2.66
N VAL A 146 1.57 -2.71 1.82
CA VAL A 146 0.80 -1.61 1.26
C VAL A 146 1.22 -1.30 -0.18
N GLU A 147 0.24 -1.10 -1.06
CA GLU A 147 0.48 -0.51 -2.38
C GLU A 147 0.28 1.00 -2.29
N ILE A 148 1.33 1.77 -2.61
CA ILE A 148 1.28 3.24 -2.65
C ILE A 148 1.28 3.69 -4.10
N LYS A 149 0.21 4.37 -4.49
CA LYS A 149 0.04 4.92 -5.83
C LYS A 149 0.49 6.38 -5.87
N SER A 150 1.12 6.77 -6.98
CA SER A 150 1.22 8.18 -7.37
C SER A 150 -0.12 8.67 -7.96
N GLY A 151 -0.14 9.77 -8.70
CA GLY A 151 -1.34 10.22 -9.42
C GLY A 151 -1.91 11.55 -8.91
N TYR A 152 -1.30 12.15 -7.89
CA TYR A 152 -1.67 13.49 -7.40
C TYR A 152 -0.67 14.57 -7.82
N GLY A 153 0.38 14.21 -8.53
CA GLY A 153 1.37 15.18 -9.02
C GLY A 153 0.85 16.06 -10.15
N LEU A 154 0.09 15.49 -11.06
CA LEU A 154 -0.47 16.12 -12.27
C LEU A 154 0.57 16.83 -13.13
N SER A 155 1.82 16.47 -13.02
CA SER A 155 2.94 16.83 -13.89
C SER A 155 4.01 15.75 -13.80
N THR A 156 4.85 15.62 -14.81
CA THR A 156 5.91 14.62 -14.85
C THR A 156 6.83 14.72 -13.62
N ASP A 157 7.26 15.93 -13.28
CA ASP A 157 8.21 16.16 -12.18
C ASP A 157 7.60 15.84 -10.82
N ALA A 158 6.34 16.22 -10.58
CA ALA A 158 5.65 15.96 -9.34
C ALA A 158 5.32 14.45 -9.18
N GLU A 159 4.95 13.76 -10.24
CA GLU A 159 4.77 12.30 -10.22
C GLU A 159 6.08 11.58 -9.91
N LEU A 160 7.20 12.00 -10.52
CA LEU A 160 8.53 11.47 -10.22
C LEU A 160 8.97 11.79 -8.78
N LYS A 161 8.63 12.98 -8.25
CA LYS A 161 8.85 13.34 -6.84
C LYS A 161 8.13 12.34 -5.94
N MET A 162 6.84 12.06 -6.15
CA MET A 162 6.09 11.08 -5.38
C MET A 162 6.77 9.70 -5.40
N LEU A 163 7.21 9.25 -6.57
CA LEU A 163 7.86 7.95 -6.71
C LEU A 163 9.22 7.89 -5.99
N ARG A 164 10.00 8.99 -6.00
CA ARG A 164 11.26 9.08 -5.21
C ARG A 164 10.98 9.00 -3.71
N VAL A 165 9.95 9.70 -3.25
CA VAL A 165 9.49 9.61 -1.84
C VAL A 165 9.11 8.17 -1.49
N ILE A 166 8.27 7.51 -2.29
CA ILE A 166 7.88 6.11 -2.05
C ILE A 166 9.12 5.19 -2.01
N LYS A 167 10.11 5.42 -2.88
CA LYS A 167 11.36 4.66 -2.87
C LYS A 167 12.14 4.85 -1.57
N LYS A 168 12.21 6.08 -1.04
CA LYS A 168 12.86 6.36 0.25
C LYS A 168 12.11 5.72 1.41
N LEU A 169 10.78 5.77 1.40
CA LEU A 169 9.94 5.16 2.42
C LEU A 169 10.16 3.65 2.57
N LYS A 170 10.42 2.93 1.49
CA LYS A 170 10.74 1.49 1.54
C LYS A 170 11.93 1.13 2.44
N ALA A 171 12.89 2.04 2.59
CA ALA A 171 14.07 1.84 3.42
C ALA A 171 13.88 2.34 4.88
N LEU A 172 12.79 3.08 5.14
CA LEU A 172 12.54 3.74 6.42
C LEU A 172 11.46 3.07 7.27
N THR A 173 10.79 2.04 6.74
CA THR A 173 9.73 1.32 7.44
C THR A 173 9.88 -0.20 7.24
N PRO A 174 9.48 -1.02 8.21
CA PRO A 174 9.44 -2.47 8.05
C PRO A 174 8.31 -2.95 7.12
N LEU A 175 7.35 -2.08 6.76
CA LEU A 175 6.25 -2.44 5.87
C LEU A 175 6.74 -2.86 4.49
N THR A 176 6.13 -3.88 3.93
CA THR A 176 6.32 -4.22 2.50
C THR A 176 5.59 -3.21 1.64
N ILE A 177 6.33 -2.33 0.95
CA ILE A 177 5.76 -1.31 0.08
C ILE A 177 5.88 -1.72 -1.39
N LYS A 178 4.75 -1.70 -2.11
CA LYS A 178 4.68 -1.74 -3.58
C LYS A 178 4.34 -0.34 -4.07
N ALA A 179 5.14 0.16 -5.01
CA ALA A 179 4.87 1.45 -5.63
C ALA A 179 4.19 1.25 -6.98
N THR A 180 3.17 2.04 -7.26
CA THR A 180 2.46 2.03 -8.54
C THR A 180 2.44 3.43 -9.12
N PHE A 181 2.92 3.55 -10.35
CA PHE A 181 2.79 4.80 -11.11
C PHE A 181 1.38 4.93 -11.66
N LEU A 182 0.69 6.00 -11.29
CA LEU A 182 -0.68 6.30 -11.72
C LEU A 182 -0.76 7.65 -12.44
N GLY A 183 0.18 7.94 -13.33
CA GLY A 183 0.23 9.19 -14.09
C GLY A 183 -1.01 9.46 -14.95
N ALA A 184 -1.75 8.42 -15.32
CA ALA A 184 -3.01 8.55 -16.07
C ALA A 184 -4.25 8.79 -15.16
N HIS A 185 -4.06 9.11 -13.89
CA HIS A 185 -5.17 9.37 -12.95
C HIS A 185 -5.99 10.59 -13.36
N ALA A 186 -5.32 11.66 -13.80
CA ALA A 186 -5.94 12.85 -14.37
C ALA A 186 -5.04 13.43 -15.46
N ILE A 187 -5.63 14.23 -16.36
CA ILE A 187 -4.88 14.90 -17.41
C ILE A 187 -4.37 16.24 -16.86
N PRO A 188 -3.05 16.50 -16.86
CA PRO A 188 -2.49 17.80 -16.50
C PRO A 188 -3.08 18.94 -17.32
N LYS A 189 -3.09 20.15 -16.76
CA LYS A 189 -3.66 21.33 -17.41
C LYS A 189 -3.03 21.61 -18.78
N GLU A 190 -1.71 21.45 -18.90
CA GLU A 190 -0.94 21.64 -20.12
C GLU A 190 -1.27 20.65 -21.24
N TYR A 191 -1.99 19.57 -20.93
CA TYR A 191 -2.38 18.54 -21.89
C TYR A 191 -3.89 18.42 -22.11
N GLN A 192 -4.71 19.30 -21.52
CA GLN A 192 -6.18 19.21 -21.63
C GLN A 192 -6.65 19.25 -23.07
N GLU A 193 -6.02 20.11 -23.91
CA GLU A 193 -6.31 20.22 -25.35
C GLU A 193 -5.53 19.20 -26.21
N SER A 194 -4.61 18.47 -25.65
CA SER A 194 -3.70 17.58 -26.36
C SER A 194 -3.57 16.22 -25.64
N ARG A 195 -4.69 15.58 -25.34
CA ARG A 195 -4.75 14.31 -24.59
C ARG A 195 -3.87 13.20 -25.20
N SER A 196 -3.80 13.11 -26.55
CA SER A 196 -2.94 12.15 -27.23
C SER A 196 -1.46 12.36 -26.89
N LYS A 197 -1.00 13.63 -26.88
CA LYS A 197 0.38 13.95 -26.52
C LYS A 197 0.73 13.54 -25.08
N TYR A 198 -0.23 13.64 -24.16
CA TYR A 198 -0.01 13.15 -22.78
C TYR A 198 0.10 11.63 -22.72
N ILE A 199 -0.73 10.93 -23.46
CA ILE A 199 -0.65 9.47 -23.56
C ILE A 199 0.70 9.06 -24.17
N ASP A 200 1.13 9.71 -25.23
CA ASP A 200 2.42 9.45 -25.86
C ASP A 200 3.59 9.73 -24.91
N LEU A 201 3.51 10.81 -24.11
CA LEU A 201 4.49 11.08 -23.05
C LEU A 201 4.55 9.95 -22.01
N LEU A 202 3.41 9.45 -21.55
CA LEU A 202 3.35 8.35 -20.56
C LEU A 202 3.86 7.02 -21.13
N ILE A 203 3.74 6.82 -22.43
CA ILE A 203 4.18 5.61 -23.13
C ILE A 203 5.64 5.71 -23.55
N ASN A 204 6.18 6.93 -23.65
CA ASN A 204 7.53 7.18 -24.14
C ASN A 204 8.56 6.39 -23.31
N GLU A 205 9.57 5.89 -24.00
CA GLU A 205 10.62 5.04 -23.45
C GLU A 205 11.44 5.77 -22.37
N ASP A 206 11.65 7.08 -22.51
CA ASP A 206 12.35 7.89 -21.51
C ASP A 206 11.58 8.03 -20.21
N CYS A 207 10.27 8.21 -20.26
CA CYS A 207 9.41 8.20 -19.08
C CYS A 207 9.41 6.82 -18.43
N ARG A 208 9.32 5.74 -19.23
CA ARG A 208 9.43 4.36 -18.76
C ARG A 208 10.78 4.08 -18.10
N ARG A 209 11.89 4.55 -18.68
CA ARG A 209 13.24 4.39 -18.12
C ARG A 209 13.41 5.15 -16.80
N LYS A 210 12.93 6.37 -16.69
CA LYS A 210 12.95 7.17 -15.46
C LYS A 210 12.12 6.51 -14.37
N ILE A 211 10.91 6.10 -14.69
CA ILE A 211 10.00 5.37 -13.79
C ILE A 211 10.59 4.01 -13.43
N GLY A 212 11.09 3.23 -14.38
CA GLY A 212 11.69 1.92 -14.15
C GLY A 212 12.95 1.93 -13.28
N ARG A 213 13.74 3.03 -13.29
CA ARG A 213 14.86 3.21 -12.37
C ARG A 213 14.42 3.50 -10.93
N LEU A 214 13.25 4.11 -10.76
CA LEU A 214 12.68 4.43 -9.46
C LEU A 214 11.84 3.27 -8.90
N LEU A 215 11.26 2.49 -9.79
CA LEU A 215 10.37 1.39 -9.49
C LEU A 215 10.80 0.17 -10.30
N ARG A 216 10.79 -1.00 -9.70
CA ARG A 216 10.52 -2.23 -10.47
C ARG A 216 9.01 -2.24 -10.77
N CYS A 217 8.55 -1.35 -11.64
CA CYS A 217 7.15 -1.19 -11.95
C CYS A 217 6.76 -2.05 -13.13
N VAL A 218 5.79 -2.92 -12.92
CA VAL A 218 5.03 -3.53 -14.00
C VAL A 218 4.02 -2.49 -14.46
N LEU A 219 4.37 -1.72 -15.48
CA LEU A 219 3.37 -0.98 -16.28
C LEU A 219 2.44 -2.03 -16.90
N ARG A 220 1.28 -2.26 -16.30
CA ARG A 220 0.22 -3.05 -16.93
C ARG A 220 -0.30 -2.26 -18.12
N THR A 221 0.26 -2.52 -19.28
CA THR A 221 -0.12 -1.99 -20.60
C THR A 221 -1.60 -2.24 -20.96
N LYS A 222 -2.32 -3.05 -20.19
CA LYS A 222 -3.73 -3.40 -20.47
C LYS A 222 -4.77 -2.35 -20.09
N LEU A 223 -4.43 -1.28 -19.36
CA LEU A 223 -5.40 -0.25 -18.97
C LEU A 223 -5.75 0.76 -20.05
N PHE A 224 -4.96 0.83 -21.15
CA PHE A 224 -5.18 1.81 -22.22
C PHE A 224 -5.88 1.25 -23.45
N TYR A 225 -6.20 -0.04 -23.51
CA TYR A 225 -6.69 -0.71 -24.72
C TYR A 225 -8.18 -1.05 -24.73
N LYS A 226 -9.01 -0.42 -23.88
CA LYS A 226 -10.46 -0.57 -24.02
C LYS A 226 -11.17 0.79 -23.98
N ARG A 227 -11.24 1.43 -25.12
CA ARG A 227 -12.37 2.20 -25.68
C ARG A 227 -11.94 2.95 -26.95
N ARG A 228 -11.55 2.18 -27.97
CA ARG A 228 -11.88 2.52 -29.34
C ARG A 228 -12.85 1.44 -29.78
N ASN A 229 -14.14 1.71 -29.63
CA ASN A 229 -15.19 1.19 -30.49
C ASN A 229 -16.54 1.62 -29.91
N ARG A 230 -17.13 2.45 -30.68
CA ARG A 230 -18.51 2.88 -30.91
C ARG A 230 -18.87 4.21 -30.30
#